data_1ca0c51b3713c050a3365afdff8ed056
#
_entry.id   1ca0c51b3713c050a3365afdff8ed056
#
_cell.length_a   1.000
_cell.length_b   1.000
_cell.length_c   1.000
_cell.angle_alpha   90.00
_cell.angle_beta   90.00
_cell.angle_gamma   90.00
#
_symmetry.space_group_name_H-M   'P 1'
#
loop_
_entity.id
_entity.type
_entity.pdbx_description
1 polymer ?
#
loop_
_entity_poly.entity_id
_entity_poly.type
_entity_poly.pdbx_seq_one_letter_code
_entity_poly.pdbx_strand_id
1 'polypeptide(L)'
;LSVSELKKGHVQTWIDKHESWRSPATRGGVISVVKAAFNRAEELFGVPSPLKGLRKPKTEPRLASFTPEEEKTLYVNLEPCFQNFLFAAIHTGLRPFSELAKLTADDVEETPRGMMWRVYASKTKKTRKIPVRPEIADLTRELMKTAPKGSTLPIFRNTKGKLWKRMTGVVRFIGLKKKVGWDQDARKGSFSCYTCRHTYVHRMLSGYWTNGVGCSIETLAELIGDTPKVAFEHYGREWGQHYQDPLWNAIGEGMPKQRDVDRQQSTPADDKSPSKRKAQTKHKASTPSQKPIQRQRT
;
A
#
# COMPACT_ATOMS: atom_id res chain seq x y z
N LEU A 1 1.26 46.35 11.87
CA LEU A 1 -0.13 46.06 11.55
C LEU A 1 -0.82 45.56 12.83
N SER A 2 -1.86 46.25 13.29
CA SER A 2 -2.66 45.75 14.41
C SER A 2 -3.54 44.60 13.98
N VAL A 3 -4.01 43.77 14.94
CA VAL A 3 -4.88 42.62 14.64
C VAL A 3 -6.20 43.10 14.02
N SER A 4 -6.69 44.26 14.40
CA SER A 4 -7.92 44.89 13.87
C SER A 4 -7.80 45.31 12.40
N GLU A 5 -6.57 45.56 11.91
CA GLU A 5 -6.31 45.96 10.53
C GLU A 5 -6.05 44.75 9.61
N LEU A 6 -5.97 43.53 10.16
CA LEU A 6 -5.66 42.34 9.39
C LEU A 6 -6.74 42.02 8.36
N LYS A 7 -6.32 41.85 7.11
CA LYS A 7 -7.18 41.46 5.98
C LYS A 7 -6.67 40.16 5.34
N LYS A 8 -7.52 39.45 4.60
CA LYS A 8 -7.16 38.25 3.87
C LYS A 8 -5.93 38.44 2.98
N GLY A 9 -5.82 39.60 2.30
CA GLY A 9 -4.67 39.95 1.45
C GLY A 9 -3.35 39.97 2.19
N HIS A 10 -3.32 40.43 3.45
CA HIS A 10 -2.10 40.44 4.24
C HIS A 10 -1.58 39.04 4.52
N VAL A 11 -2.50 38.11 4.81
CA VAL A 11 -2.14 36.68 5.01
C VAL A 11 -1.65 36.04 3.71
N GLN A 12 -2.29 36.35 2.59
CA GLN A 12 -1.86 35.85 1.28
C GLN A 12 -0.48 36.38 0.92
N THR A 13 -0.24 37.69 1.02
CA THR A 13 1.07 38.29 0.74
C THR A 13 2.16 37.76 1.67
N TRP A 14 1.82 37.51 2.95
CA TRP A 14 2.76 36.85 3.86
C TRP A 14 3.13 35.44 3.43
N ILE A 15 2.15 34.65 3.06
CA ILE A 15 2.39 33.28 2.55
C ILE A 15 3.26 33.29 1.27
N ASP A 16 2.99 34.24 0.37
CA ASP A 16 3.69 34.33 -0.92
C ASP A 16 5.16 34.78 -0.76
N LYS A 17 5.49 35.51 0.32
CA LYS A 17 6.87 35.84 0.67
C LYS A 17 7.71 34.64 1.14
N HIS A 18 7.06 33.54 1.54
CA HIS A 18 7.78 32.34 1.98
C HIS A 18 8.06 31.38 0.82
N GLU A 19 9.18 31.56 0.14
CA GLU A 19 9.60 30.73 -1.01
C GLU A 19 9.69 29.24 -0.69
N SER A 20 9.97 28.87 0.57
CA SER A 20 10.02 27.49 1.03
C SER A 20 8.64 26.80 1.06
N TRP A 21 7.53 27.57 1.06
CA TRP A 21 6.16 27.04 1.10
C TRP A 21 5.60 26.82 -0.31
N ARG A 22 6.29 26.00 -1.09
CA ARG A 22 5.95 25.79 -2.51
C ARG A 22 4.69 24.93 -2.71
N SER A 23 4.46 23.94 -1.80
CA SER A 23 3.36 23.01 -2.00
C SER A 23 2.01 23.59 -1.57
N PRO A 24 0.91 23.32 -2.35
CA PRO A 24 -0.46 23.69 -1.95
C PRO A 24 -0.84 23.14 -0.57
N ALA A 25 -0.36 21.95 -0.21
CA ALA A 25 -0.60 21.36 1.10
C ALA A 25 0.04 22.14 2.24
N THR A 26 1.29 22.61 2.08
CA THR A 26 1.97 23.45 3.07
C THR A 26 1.24 24.77 3.23
N ARG A 27 0.93 25.46 2.14
CA ARG A 27 0.16 26.71 2.15
C ARG A 27 -1.20 26.54 2.79
N GLY A 28 -1.92 25.47 2.44
CA GLY A 28 -3.22 25.13 3.05
C GLY A 28 -3.12 24.84 4.56
N GLY A 29 -2.05 24.20 5.00
CA GLY A 29 -1.74 23.97 6.41
C GLY A 29 -1.54 25.26 7.18
N VAL A 30 -0.73 26.17 6.67
CA VAL A 30 -0.48 27.48 7.26
C VAL A 30 -1.77 28.31 7.37
N ILE A 31 -2.56 28.38 6.29
CA ILE A 31 -3.88 29.04 6.31
C ILE A 31 -4.78 28.42 7.39
N SER A 32 -4.73 27.11 7.57
CA SER A 32 -5.54 26.42 8.59
C SER A 32 -5.17 26.86 10.00
N VAL A 33 -3.87 26.97 10.31
CA VAL A 33 -3.38 27.38 11.62
C VAL A 33 -3.79 28.83 11.93
N VAL A 34 -3.58 29.72 10.98
CA VAL A 34 -3.95 31.15 11.16
C VAL A 34 -5.46 31.27 11.32
N LYS A 35 -6.25 30.65 10.46
CA LYS A 35 -7.74 30.67 10.61
C LYS A 35 -8.21 30.07 11.92
N ALA A 36 -7.58 29.01 12.42
CA ALA A 36 -7.96 28.40 13.68
C ALA A 36 -7.79 29.37 14.86
N ALA A 37 -6.70 30.16 14.87
CA ALA A 37 -6.48 31.18 15.90
C ALA A 37 -7.59 32.26 15.89
N PHE A 38 -7.94 32.78 14.72
CA PHE A 38 -8.99 33.79 14.60
C PHE A 38 -10.39 33.25 14.86
N ASN A 39 -10.69 32.02 14.42
CA ASN A 39 -11.96 31.38 14.75
C ASN A 39 -12.10 31.13 16.27
N ARG A 40 -10.98 30.79 16.93
CA ARG A 40 -10.98 30.64 18.40
C ARG A 40 -11.19 31.98 19.11
N ALA A 41 -10.63 33.08 18.59
CA ALA A 41 -10.87 34.41 19.11
C ALA A 41 -12.34 34.86 18.93
N GLU A 42 -12.93 34.56 17.77
CA GLU A 42 -14.36 34.80 17.52
C GLU A 42 -15.24 34.03 18.52
N GLU A 43 -14.92 32.77 18.77
CA GLU A 43 -15.66 31.90 19.71
C GLU A 43 -15.56 32.40 21.16
N LEU A 44 -14.37 32.85 21.60
CA LEU A 44 -14.12 33.23 23.00
C LEU A 44 -14.50 34.66 23.30
N PHE A 45 -14.33 35.59 22.36
CA PHE A 45 -14.43 37.04 22.60
C PHE A 45 -15.50 37.70 21.73
N GLY A 46 -16.22 36.97 20.88
CA GLY A 46 -17.24 37.50 20.00
C GLY A 46 -16.71 38.43 18.89
N VAL A 47 -15.38 38.50 18.69
CA VAL A 47 -14.77 39.34 17.66
C VAL A 47 -14.82 38.62 16.31
N PRO A 48 -15.53 39.13 15.29
CA PRO A 48 -15.62 38.48 14.00
C PRO A 48 -14.25 38.24 13.36
N SER A 49 -14.03 37.02 12.85
CA SER A 49 -12.76 36.68 12.20
C SER A 49 -12.60 37.44 10.87
N PRO A 50 -11.52 38.27 10.71
CA PRO A 50 -11.23 38.97 9.46
C PRO A 50 -10.85 38.05 8.32
N LEU A 51 -10.63 36.76 8.61
CA LEU A 51 -10.24 35.72 7.66
C LEU A 51 -11.40 34.83 7.22
N LYS A 52 -12.62 35.21 7.57
CA LYS A 52 -13.83 34.49 7.11
C LYS A 52 -13.87 34.47 5.57
N GLY A 53 -13.96 33.24 4.97
CA GLY A 53 -13.92 33.07 3.53
C GLY A 53 -12.51 33.06 2.90
N LEU A 54 -11.41 33.12 3.66
CA LEU A 54 -10.08 32.82 3.12
C LEU A 54 -10.03 31.34 2.69
N ARG A 55 -9.81 31.09 1.38
CA ARG A 55 -9.82 29.74 0.80
C ARG A 55 -8.43 29.11 0.90
N LYS A 56 -8.41 27.80 1.17
CA LYS A 56 -7.19 26.98 1.05
C LYS A 56 -6.99 26.60 -0.40
N PRO A 57 -5.73 26.51 -0.88
CA PRO A 57 -5.46 25.93 -2.19
C PRO A 57 -5.97 24.49 -2.26
N LYS A 58 -6.46 24.09 -3.41
CA LYS A 58 -6.82 22.68 -3.66
C LYS A 58 -5.56 21.83 -3.62
N THR A 59 -5.64 20.69 -2.96
CA THR A 59 -4.56 19.70 -2.93
C THR A 59 -5.06 18.42 -3.57
N GLU A 60 -4.28 17.87 -4.47
CA GLU A 60 -4.57 16.55 -5.01
C GLU A 60 -3.96 15.47 -4.11
N PRO A 61 -4.67 14.37 -3.86
CA PRO A 61 -4.13 13.24 -3.13
C PRO A 61 -2.91 12.65 -3.86
N ARG A 62 -1.88 12.28 -3.13
CA ARG A 62 -0.77 11.48 -3.69
C ARG A 62 -1.15 10.01 -3.57
N LEU A 63 -1.55 9.39 -4.67
CA LEU A 63 -2.09 8.03 -4.69
C LEU A 63 -1.11 6.99 -5.26
N ALA A 64 0.17 7.33 -5.35
CA ALA A 64 1.18 6.42 -5.86
C ALA A 64 1.22 5.11 -5.06
N SER A 65 1.12 3.98 -5.75
CA SER A 65 1.26 2.61 -5.23
C SER A 65 2.51 1.94 -5.80
N PHE A 66 3.04 0.95 -5.10
CA PHE A 66 4.16 0.15 -5.60
C PHE A 66 3.67 -0.89 -6.61
N THR A 67 4.41 -1.05 -7.71
CA THR A 67 4.30 -2.25 -8.55
C THR A 67 4.97 -3.43 -7.86
N PRO A 68 4.73 -4.69 -8.29
CA PRO A 68 5.43 -5.85 -7.76
C PRO A 68 6.97 -5.77 -7.88
N GLU A 69 7.47 -5.20 -8.99
CA GLU A 69 8.90 -5.01 -9.24
C GLU A 69 9.52 -3.96 -8.30
N GLU A 70 8.77 -2.89 -8.03
CA GLU A 70 9.17 -1.86 -7.08
C GLU A 70 9.18 -2.38 -5.65
N GLU A 71 8.19 -3.19 -5.30
CA GLU A 71 8.15 -3.88 -4.00
C GLU A 71 9.32 -4.85 -3.85
N LYS A 72 9.65 -5.62 -4.88
CA LYS A 72 10.84 -6.49 -4.89
C LYS A 72 12.12 -5.67 -4.70
N THR A 73 12.22 -4.54 -5.41
CA THR A 73 13.36 -3.61 -5.27
C THR A 73 13.48 -3.08 -3.84
N LEU A 74 12.34 -2.74 -3.20
CA LEU A 74 12.31 -2.38 -1.78
C LEU A 74 12.96 -3.45 -0.91
N TYR A 75 12.50 -4.69 -1.02
CA TYR A 75 12.93 -5.76 -0.13
C TYR A 75 14.41 -6.11 -0.28
N VAL A 76 14.91 -6.15 -1.50
CA VAL A 76 16.32 -6.46 -1.76
C VAL A 76 17.29 -5.39 -1.22
N ASN A 77 16.82 -4.16 -1.05
CA ASN A 77 17.68 -3.03 -0.68
C ASN A 77 17.51 -2.54 0.78
N LEU A 78 16.73 -3.24 1.59
CA LEU A 78 16.49 -2.88 2.98
C LEU A 78 17.07 -3.89 3.96
N GLU A 79 17.44 -3.40 5.16
CA GLU A 79 17.74 -4.30 6.27
C GLU A 79 16.48 -5.06 6.72
N PRO A 80 16.64 -6.30 7.24
CA PRO A 80 15.51 -7.20 7.53
C PRO A 80 14.43 -6.58 8.43
N CYS A 81 14.80 -5.82 9.46
CA CYS A 81 13.82 -5.25 10.38
C CYS A 81 12.97 -4.14 9.73
N PHE A 82 13.51 -3.35 8.80
CA PHE A 82 12.74 -2.35 8.08
C PHE A 82 11.97 -2.95 6.91
N GLN A 83 12.53 -3.98 6.28
CA GLN A 83 11.84 -4.80 5.29
C GLN A 83 10.58 -5.42 5.89
N ASN A 84 10.67 -6.11 7.04
CA ASN A 84 9.54 -6.71 7.74
C ASN A 84 8.46 -5.67 8.10
N PHE A 85 8.89 -4.47 8.54
CA PHE A 85 7.99 -3.37 8.86
C PHE A 85 7.23 -2.86 7.63
N LEU A 86 7.91 -2.65 6.49
CA LEU A 86 7.24 -2.21 5.26
C LEU A 86 6.41 -3.33 4.63
N PHE A 87 6.87 -4.58 4.69
CA PHE A 87 6.09 -5.74 4.25
C PHE A 87 4.74 -5.81 4.98
N ALA A 88 4.76 -5.74 6.32
CA ALA A 88 3.53 -5.70 7.08
C ALA A 88 2.66 -4.48 6.75
N ALA A 89 3.25 -3.30 6.52
CA ALA A 89 2.51 -2.11 6.14
C ALA A 89 1.81 -2.24 4.77
N ILE A 90 2.47 -2.90 3.79
CA ILE A 90 1.91 -3.18 2.45
C ILE A 90 0.77 -4.19 2.53
N HIS A 91 0.86 -5.17 3.41
CA HIS A 91 -0.09 -6.28 3.50
C HIS A 91 -1.24 -6.07 4.49
N THR A 92 -1.24 -4.96 5.25
CA THR A 92 -2.29 -4.64 6.22
C THR A 92 -2.92 -3.26 6.04
N GLY A 93 -2.28 -2.39 5.28
CA GLY A 93 -2.74 -1.01 5.06
C GLY A 93 -2.74 -0.14 6.31
N LEU A 94 -2.16 -0.59 7.42
CA LEU A 94 -2.07 0.18 8.64
C LEU A 94 -1.23 1.44 8.44
N ARG A 95 -1.57 2.50 9.18
CA ARG A 95 -0.73 3.71 9.23
C ARG A 95 0.62 3.33 9.85
N PRO A 96 1.75 3.42 9.11
CA PRO A 96 3.00 2.82 9.55
C PRO A 96 3.42 3.22 10.96
N PHE A 97 3.46 4.53 11.28
CA PHE A 97 4.04 5.01 12.54
C PHE A 97 3.03 5.26 13.64
N SER A 98 1.75 5.38 13.33
CA SER A 98 0.70 5.65 14.35
C SER A 98 -0.08 4.43 14.76
N GLU A 99 -0.06 3.36 13.95
CA GLU A 99 -0.75 2.10 14.19
C GLU A 99 0.25 0.93 14.20
N LEU A 100 0.80 0.53 13.03
CA LEU A 100 1.64 -0.67 12.91
C LEU A 100 2.86 -0.65 13.86
N ALA A 101 3.56 0.48 13.94
CA ALA A 101 4.74 0.59 14.81
C ALA A 101 4.42 0.36 16.30
N LYS A 102 3.17 0.55 16.71
CA LYS A 102 2.75 0.43 18.12
C LYS A 102 2.17 -0.92 18.49
N LEU A 103 1.98 -1.78 17.49
CA LEU A 103 1.39 -3.10 17.71
C LEU A 103 2.28 -3.94 18.61
N THR A 104 1.69 -4.49 19.66
CA THR A 104 2.34 -5.35 20.67
C THR A 104 1.79 -6.76 20.64
N ALA A 105 2.39 -7.68 21.37
CA ALA A 105 1.89 -9.05 21.48
C ALA A 105 0.46 -9.11 22.05
N ASP A 106 0.09 -8.19 22.95
CA ASP A 106 -1.24 -8.11 23.54
C ASP A 106 -2.34 -7.73 22.53
N ASP A 107 -1.94 -7.23 21.36
CA ASP A 107 -2.85 -6.85 20.30
C ASP A 107 -3.10 -7.98 19.28
N VAL A 108 -2.47 -9.13 19.46
CA VAL A 108 -2.57 -10.29 18.58
C VAL A 108 -3.53 -11.31 19.18
N GLU A 109 -4.49 -11.74 18.38
CA GLU A 109 -5.48 -12.75 18.75
C GLU A 109 -5.47 -13.88 17.72
N GLU A 110 -5.19 -15.11 18.17
CA GLU A 110 -5.33 -16.30 17.32
C GLU A 110 -6.79 -16.76 17.36
N THR A 111 -7.37 -17.00 16.20
CA THR A 111 -8.74 -17.50 16.06
C THR A 111 -8.76 -18.75 15.18
N PRO A 112 -9.84 -19.55 15.19
CA PRO A 112 -9.97 -20.71 14.29
C PRO A 112 -9.91 -20.33 12.79
N ARG A 113 -10.17 -19.08 12.44
CA ARG A 113 -10.12 -18.55 11.06
C ARG A 113 -8.76 -17.96 10.68
N GLY A 114 -7.85 -17.82 11.63
CA GLY A 114 -6.56 -17.17 11.46
C GLY A 114 -6.29 -16.07 12.47
N MET A 115 -5.22 -15.35 12.28
CA MET A 115 -4.80 -14.28 13.20
C MET A 115 -5.57 -12.98 12.96
N MET A 116 -5.96 -12.34 14.06
CA MET A 116 -6.54 -11.01 14.09
C MET A 116 -5.63 -10.05 14.85
N TRP A 117 -5.54 -8.81 14.40
CA TRP A 117 -4.87 -7.74 15.13
C TRP A 117 -5.87 -6.73 15.66
N ARG A 118 -5.73 -6.36 16.92
CA ARG A 118 -6.47 -5.27 17.56
C ARG A 118 -5.71 -3.97 17.36
N VAL A 119 -6.22 -3.08 16.54
CA VAL A 119 -5.54 -1.84 16.13
C VAL A 119 -6.21 -0.63 16.75
N TYR A 120 -5.47 0.13 17.54
CA TYR A 120 -5.93 1.40 18.10
C TYR A 120 -5.58 2.57 17.18
N ALA A 121 -6.60 3.30 16.72
CA ALA A 121 -6.45 4.49 15.91
C ALA A 121 -6.42 5.75 16.79
N SER A 122 -5.24 6.28 17.08
CA SER A 122 -5.06 7.44 17.97
C SER A 122 -5.80 8.70 17.50
N LYS A 123 -6.01 8.89 16.20
CA LYS A 123 -6.74 10.04 15.63
C LYS A 123 -8.23 10.01 15.95
N THR A 124 -8.84 8.84 15.91
CA THR A 124 -10.30 8.66 16.10
C THR A 124 -10.63 8.09 17.48
N LYS A 125 -9.62 7.72 18.26
CA LYS A 125 -9.75 7.06 19.59
C LYS A 125 -10.59 5.77 19.52
N LYS A 126 -10.63 5.11 18.36
CA LYS A 126 -11.38 3.86 18.14
C LYS A 126 -10.42 2.70 17.98
N THR A 127 -10.84 1.54 18.49
CA THR A 127 -10.17 0.26 18.27
C THR A 127 -10.94 -0.52 17.22
N ARG A 128 -10.22 -1.19 16.31
CA ARG A 128 -10.78 -2.12 15.34
C ARG A 128 -9.99 -3.43 15.34
N LYS A 129 -10.63 -4.52 14.98
CA LYS A 129 -9.96 -5.80 14.72
C LYS A 129 -9.85 -5.99 13.22
N ILE A 130 -8.67 -6.35 12.75
CA ILE A 130 -8.40 -6.65 11.34
C ILE A 130 -7.88 -8.08 11.20
N PRO A 131 -8.38 -8.86 10.24
CA PRO A 131 -7.76 -10.13 9.89
C PRO A 131 -6.44 -9.87 9.17
N VAL A 132 -5.44 -10.68 9.42
CA VAL A 132 -4.18 -10.60 8.70
C VAL A 132 -3.98 -11.83 7.83
N ARG A 133 -3.32 -11.63 6.71
CA ARG A 133 -2.99 -12.71 5.76
C ARG A 133 -2.03 -13.72 6.41
N PRO A 134 -2.03 -14.99 5.96
CA PRO A 134 -1.18 -16.03 6.52
C PRO A 134 0.30 -15.63 6.60
N GLU A 135 0.84 -14.99 5.56
CA GLU A 135 2.24 -14.57 5.51
C GLU A 135 2.59 -13.54 6.60
N ILE A 136 1.62 -12.68 6.94
CA ILE A 136 1.77 -11.69 8.00
C ILE A 136 1.61 -12.35 9.37
N ALA A 137 0.72 -13.32 9.49
CA ALA A 137 0.56 -14.10 10.72
C ALA A 137 1.86 -14.86 11.05
N ASP A 138 2.46 -15.51 10.08
CA ASP A 138 3.72 -16.25 10.25
C ASP A 138 4.86 -15.30 10.63
N LEU A 139 5.02 -14.19 9.93
CA LEU A 139 6.00 -13.16 10.28
C LEU A 139 5.77 -12.63 11.71
N THR A 140 4.52 -12.41 12.10
CA THR A 140 4.16 -11.94 13.43
C THR A 140 4.60 -12.94 14.50
N ARG A 141 4.29 -14.22 14.31
CA ARG A 141 4.72 -15.29 15.22
C ARG A 141 6.23 -15.35 15.36
N GLU A 142 6.96 -15.26 14.25
CA GLU A 142 8.43 -15.25 14.28
C GLU A 142 9.00 -14.05 15.05
N LEU A 143 8.48 -12.86 14.80
CA LEU A 143 8.92 -11.66 15.51
C LEU A 143 8.57 -11.68 16.99
N MET A 144 7.45 -12.31 17.36
CA MET A 144 7.06 -12.48 18.75
C MET A 144 7.97 -13.46 19.50
N LYS A 145 8.48 -14.53 18.85
CA LYS A 145 9.45 -15.46 19.45
C LYS A 145 10.74 -14.77 19.88
N THR A 146 11.13 -13.72 19.19
CA THR A 146 12.35 -12.96 19.47
C THR A 146 12.17 -11.87 20.55
N ALA A 147 10.95 -11.67 21.04
CA ALA A 147 10.66 -10.72 22.11
C ALA A 147 10.86 -11.39 23.48
N PRO A 148 11.35 -10.68 24.52
CA PRO A 148 11.34 -11.17 25.88
C PRO A 148 9.92 -11.53 26.32
N LYS A 149 9.75 -12.63 27.04
CA LYS A 149 8.43 -13.04 27.58
C LYS A 149 7.86 -11.92 28.46
N GLY A 150 6.57 -11.63 28.31
CA GLY A 150 5.87 -10.57 29.06
C GLY A 150 6.25 -9.15 28.66
N SER A 151 6.88 -9.00 27.49
CA SER A 151 7.34 -7.71 26.98
C SER A 151 6.19 -6.93 26.33
N THR A 152 6.04 -5.66 26.69
CA THR A 152 5.18 -4.68 26.02
C THR A 152 5.85 -4.04 24.81
N LEU A 153 6.97 -4.61 24.33
CA LEU A 153 7.69 -4.10 23.19
C LEU A 153 6.87 -4.25 21.88
N PRO A 154 7.03 -3.35 20.93
CA PRO A 154 6.40 -3.50 19.64
C PRO A 154 6.82 -4.79 18.92
N ILE A 155 5.92 -5.41 18.17
CA ILE A 155 6.24 -6.57 17.33
C ILE A 155 7.28 -6.18 16.26
N PHE A 156 7.02 -5.10 15.54
CA PHE A 156 7.92 -4.59 14.50
C PHE A 156 8.92 -3.60 15.10
N ARG A 157 10.10 -4.09 15.42
CA ARG A 157 11.18 -3.33 16.09
C ARG A 157 12.24 -2.88 15.09
N ASN A 158 12.86 -1.74 15.38
CA ASN A 158 14.02 -1.26 14.62
C ASN A 158 15.29 -2.02 15.02
N THR A 159 16.44 -1.73 14.37
CA THR A 159 17.74 -2.35 14.64
C THR A 159 18.23 -2.25 16.08
N LYS A 160 17.65 -1.34 16.88
CA LYS A 160 17.95 -1.17 18.31
C LYS A 160 16.91 -1.87 19.22
N GLY A 161 16.04 -2.72 18.67
CA GLY A 161 14.98 -3.40 19.40
C GLY A 161 13.84 -2.47 19.86
N LYS A 162 13.76 -1.24 19.36
CA LYS A 162 12.81 -0.20 19.80
C LYS A 162 11.75 0.10 18.73
N LEU A 163 10.71 0.84 19.16
CA LEU A 163 9.66 1.39 18.30
C LEU A 163 10.24 2.13 17.08
N TRP A 164 9.65 1.93 15.92
CA TRP A 164 9.89 2.74 14.74
C TRP A 164 9.31 4.14 14.92
N LYS A 165 10.17 5.12 15.21
CA LYS A 165 9.78 6.53 15.19
C LYS A 165 9.64 7.03 13.76
N ARG A 166 8.66 7.92 13.51
CA ARG A 166 8.37 8.47 12.17
C ARG A 166 9.63 9.01 11.49
N MET A 167 10.40 9.86 12.17
CA MET A 167 11.60 10.46 11.58
C MET A 167 12.64 9.41 11.19
N THR A 168 12.86 8.40 12.04
CA THR A 168 13.80 7.32 11.73
C THR A 168 13.39 6.55 10.48
N GLY A 169 12.12 6.19 10.36
CA GLY A 169 11.62 5.49 9.17
C GLY A 169 11.65 6.35 7.91
N VAL A 170 11.29 7.64 8.02
CA VAL A 170 11.35 8.59 6.89
C VAL A 170 12.78 8.75 6.38
N VAL A 171 13.76 8.94 7.27
CA VAL A 171 15.16 9.09 6.89
C VAL A 171 15.68 7.82 6.19
N ARG A 172 15.36 6.63 6.70
CA ARG A 172 15.72 5.36 6.06
C ARG A 172 15.09 5.20 4.67
N PHE A 173 13.82 5.58 4.55
CA PHE A 173 13.14 5.52 3.25
C PHE A 173 13.72 6.53 2.23
N ILE A 174 14.12 7.71 2.67
CA ILE A 174 14.84 8.67 1.83
C ILE A 174 16.19 8.09 1.39
N GLY A 175 16.95 7.49 2.31
CA GLY A 175 18.21 6.81 2.01
C GLY A 175 18.04 5.69 0.98
N LEU A 176 16.98 4.87 1.12
CA LEU A 176 16.61 3.86 0.13
C LEU A 176 16.38 4.48 -1.25
N LYS A 177 15.52 5.52 -1.34
CA LYS A 177 15.22 6.17 -2.63
C LYS A 177 16.49 6.64 -3.34
N LYS A 178 17.42 7.24 -2.62
CA LYS A 178 18.71 7.65 -3.17
C LYS A 178 19.54 6.46 -3.64
N LYS A 179 19.59 5.37 -2.84
CA LYS A 179 20.33 4.15 -3.19
C LYS A 179 19.87 3.51 -4.50
N VAL A 180 18.54 3.53 -4.75
CA VAL A 180 17.94 2.88 -5.93
C VAL A 180 17.58 3.86 -7.06
N GLY A 181 17.98 5.13 -6.96
CA GLY A 181 17.74 6.17 -7.97
C GLY A 181 16.28 6.65 -8.09
N TRP A 182 15.43 6.32 -7.11
CA TRP A 182 14.03 6.73 -7.14
C TRP A 182 13.79 8.19 -6.83
N ASP A 183 14.73 8.86 -6.20
CA ASP A 183 14.66 10.29 -5.89
C ASP A 183 14.72 11.17 -7.14
N GLN A 184 15.26 10.66 -8.24
CA GLN A 184 15.32 11.34 -9.54
C GLN A 184 14.09 11.09 -10.43
N ASP A 185 13.27 10.11 -10.10
CA ASP A 185 12.07 9.76 -10.84
C ASP A 185 10.87 10.60 -10.37
N ALA A 186 10.11 11.18 -11.28
CA ALA A 186 8.99 12.06 -10.96
C ALA A 186 7.90 11.36 -10.12
N ARG A 187 7.58 10.09 -10.42
CA ARG A 187 6.60 9.30 -9.68
C ARG A 187 7.20 8.68 -8.41
N LYS A 188 8.31 7.96 -8.55
CA LYS A 188 8.94 7.22 -7.44
C LYS A 188 9.57 8.17 -6.41
N GLY A 189 9.99 9.37 -6.84
CA GLY A 189 10.43 10.44 -5.94
C GLY A 189 9.37 10.84 -4.90
N SER A 190 8.08 10.68 -5.25
CA SER A 190 6.97 10.94 -4.34
C SER A 190 6.73 9.82 -3.31
N PHE A 191 7.33 8.64 -3.48
CA PHE A 191 7.14 7.50 -2.59
C PHE A 191 7.59 7.79 -1.15
N SER A 192 6.87 7.21 -0.21
CA SER A 192 7.10 7.33 1.23
C SER A 192 6.65 6.05 1.93
N CYS A 193 6.91 5.91 3.22
CA CYS A 193 6.35 4.80 3.99
C CYS A 193 4.81 4.75 3.93
N TYR A 194 4.15 5.86 3.65
CA TYR A 194 2.69 5.90 3.52
C TYR A 194 2.21 5.30 2.18
N THR A 195 3.08 5.22 1.18
CA THR A 195 2.82 4.53 -0.08
C THR A 195 2.46 3.06 0.13
N CYS A 196 2.98 2.41 1.19
CA CYS A 196 2.59 1.06 1.59
C CYS A 196 1.07 0.94 1.77
N ARG A 197 0.44 1.91 2.44
CA ARG A 197 -1.00 1.92 2.65
C ARG A 197 -1.77 2.14 1.35
N HIS A 198 -1.29 3.01 0.47
CA HIS A 198 -1.91 3.18 -0.86
C HIS A 198 -1.80 1.90 -1.69
N THR A 199 -0.67 1.19 -1.61
CA THR A 199 -0.47 -0.11 -2.27
C THR A 199 -1.46 -1.16 -1.75
N TYR A 200 -1.64 -1.25 -0.42
CA TYR A 200 -2.65 -2.14 0.16
C TYR A 200 -4.05 -1.83 -0.36
N VAL A 201 -4.45 -0.57 -0.29
CA VAL A 201 -5.77 -0.13 -0.76
C VAL A 201 -5.99 -0.48 -2.23
N HIS A 202 -5.02 -0.15 -3.08
CA HIS A 202 -5.07 -0.50 -4.49
C HIS A 202 -5.26 -2.01 -4.69
N ARG A 203 -4.50 -2.84 -3.98
CA ARG A 203 -4.56 -4.30 -4.08
C ARG A 203 -5.87 -4.88 -3.57
N MET A 204 -6.41 -4.34 -2.47
CA MET A 204 -7.70 -4.78 -1.91
C MET A 204 -8.84 -4.50 -2.87
N LEU A 205 -8.85 -3.32 -3.42
CA LEU A 205 -9.89 -2.93 -4.36
C LEU A 205 -9.74 -3.64 -5.72
N SER A 206 -8.54 -3.84 -6.27
CA SER A 206 -8.33 -4.56 -7.53
C SER A 206 -8.50 -6.07 -7.42
N GLY A 207 -8.70 -6.59 -6.22
CA GLY A 207 -8.71 -8.03 -6.03
C GLY A 207 -7.36 -8.70 -6.31
N TYR A 208 -6.26 -7.99 -6.15
CA TYR A 208 -4.89 -8.49 -6.39
C TYR A 208 -4.62 -9.84 -5.68
N TRP A 209 -5.18 -10.02 -4.49
CA TRP A 209 -5.04 -11.26 -3.71
C TRP A 209 -6.20 -12.23 -3.84
N THR A 210 -7.22 -11.91 -4.64
CA THR A 210 -8.48 -12.65 -4.73
C THR A 210 -8.91 -12.90 -6.18
N ASN A 211 -7.93 -13.04 -7.07
CA ASN A 211 -8.14 -13.31 -8.50
C ASN A 211 -9.11 -12.32 -9.18
N GLY A 212 -8.94 -11.03 -8.89
CA GLY A 212 -9.74 -9.97 -9.49
C GLY A 212 -11.02 -9.62 -8.73
N VAL A 213 -11.35 -10.33 -7.65
CA VAL A 213 -12.52 -10.01 -6.81
C VAL A 213 -12.13 -8.95 -5.78
N GLY A 214 -12.36 -7.69 -6.08
CA GLY A 214 -12.10 -6.58 -5.16
C GLY A 214 -13.07 -6.53 -3.98
N CYS A 215 -12.67 -5.89 -2.88
CA CYS A 215 -13.59 -5.61 -1.77
C CYS A 215 -14.37 -4.31 -1.98
N SER A 216 -15.49 -4.15 -1.28
CA SER A 216 -16.23 -2.89 -1.30
C SER A 216 -15.49 -1.75 -0.59
N ILE A 217 -15.87 -0.51 -0.88
CA ILE A 217 -15.31 0.68 -0.20
C ILE A 217 -15.60 0.65 1.31
N GLU A 218 -16.75 0.14 1.72
CA GLU A 218 -17.15 0.00 3.11
C GLU A 218 -16.22 -0.97 3.84
N THR A 219 -16.01 -2.16 3.26
CA THR A 219 -15.07 -3.16 3.79
C THR A 219 -13.65 -2.60 3.87
N LEU A 220 -13.20 -1.94 2.80
CA LEU A 220 -11.90 -1.30 2.81
C LEU A 220 -11.78 -0.24 3.91
N ALA A 221 -12.78 0.63 4.03
CA ALA A 221 -12.80 1.70 5.04
C ALA A 221 -12.67 1.15 6.46
N GLU A 222 -13.38 0.06 6.76
CA GLU A 222 -13.28 -0.65 8.04
C GLU A 222 -11.88 -1.19 8.28
N LEU A 223 -11.31 -1.90 7.31
CA LEU A 223 -9.97 -2.47 7.41
C LEU A 223 -8.90 -1.41 7.66
N ILE A 224 -8.94 -0.31 6.90
CA ILE A 224 -7.93 0.75 7.02
C ILE A 224 -8.25 1.78 8.13
N GLY A 225 -9.44 1.73 8.74
CA GLY A 225 -9.87 2.65 9.80
C GLY A 225 -10.07 4.09 9.33
N ASP A 226 -10.74 4.24 8.19
CA ASP A 226 -11.28 5.48 7.66
C ASP A 226 -12.82 5.41 7.60
N THR A 227 -13.48 6.47 7.19
CA THR A 227 -14.91 6.39 6.85
C THR A 227 -15.08 6.06 5.37
N PRO A 228 -16.19 5.41 4.95
CA PRO A 228 -16.44 5.14 3.54
C PRO A 228 -16.34 6.39 2.67
N LYS A 229 -16.86 7.52 3.15
CA LYS A 229 -16.76 8.83 2.47
C LYS A 229 -15.31 9.23 2.23
N VAL A 230 -14.45 9.15 3.25
CA VAL A 230 -13.02 9.50 3.15
C VAL A 230 -12.30 8.49 2.25
N ALA A 231 -12.58 7.20 2.37
CA ALA A 231 -12.02 6.19 1.49
C ALA A 231 -12.41 6.45 0.02
N PHE A 232 -13.67 6.78 -0.25
CA PHE A 232 -14.14 7.12 -1.59
C PHE A 232 -13.52 8.41 -2.13
N GLU A 233 -13.44 9.48 -1.32
CA GLU A 233 -12.83 10.76 -1.73
C GLU A 233 -11.36 10.60 -2.11
N HIS A 234 -10.63 9.73 -1.40
CA HIS A 234 -9.20 9.50 -1.64
C HIS A 234 -8.93 8.48 -2.73
N TYR A 235 -9.69 7.41 -2.80
CA TYR A 235 -9.40 6.25 -3.63
C TYR A 235 -10.45 5.97 -4.71
N GLY A 236 -11.69 6.45 -4.54
CA GLY A 236 -12.79 6.17 -5.47
C GLY A 236 -12.62 6.82 -6.83
N ARG A 237 -11.88 7.93 -6.93
CA ARG A 237 -11.68 8.64 -8.21
C ARG A 237 -10.74 7.91 -9.18
N GLU A 238 -9.71 7.26 -8.68
CA GLU A 238 -8.82 6.41 -9.50
C GLU A 238 -9.52 5.12 -9.93
N TRP A 239 -10.56 4.76 -9.19
CA TRP A 239 -11.34 3.55 -9.38
C TRP A 239 -12.46 3.69 -10.39
N GLY A 240 -12.74 4.89 -10.88
CA GLY A 240 -13.78 5.12 -11.87
C GLY A 240 -13.66 4.24 -13.13
N GLN A 241 -12.45 3.78 -13.44
CA GLN A 241 -12.21 2.82 -14.52
C GLN A 241 -12.40 1.36 -14.06
N HIS A 242 -12.01 1.03 -12.84
CA HIS A 242 -12.13 -0.34 -12.28
C HIS A 242 -13.48 -0.60 -11.59
N TYR A 243 -14.23 0.45 -11.23
CA TYR A 243 -15.62 0.32 -10.76
C TYR A 243 -16.59 -0.10 -11.85
N GLN A 244 -16.18 -0.09 -13.09
CA GLN A 244 -17.01 -0.65 -14.16
C GLN A 244 -17.15 -2.15 -14.01
N ASP A 245 -16.10 -2.88 -13.57
CA ASP A 245 -16.17 -4.32 -13.42
C ASP A 245 -17.23 -4.80 -12.41
N PRO A 246 -17.38 -4.23 -11.18
CA PRO A 246 -18.49 -4.54 -10.31
C PRO A 246 -19.85 -4.16 -10.88
N LEU A 247 -19.96 -3.07 -11.66
CA LEU A 247 -21.21 -2.69 -12.32
C LEU A 247 -21.57 -3.68 -13.42
N TRP A 248 -20.62 -4.05 -14.28
CA TRP A 248 -20.81 -5.06 -15.31
C TRP A 248 -21.13 -6.42 -14.71
N ASN A 249 -20.46 -6.82 -13.64
CA ASN A 249 -20.77 -8.05 -12.90
C ASN A 249 -22.18 -8.01 -12.28
N ALA A 250 -22.61 -6.87 -11.75
CA ALA A 250 -23.95 -6.71 -11.16
C ALA A 250 -25.08 -6.87 -12.18
N ILE A 251 -24.84 -6.52 -13.44
CA ILE A 251 -25.82 -6.71 -14.54
C ILE A 251 -25.60 -8.01 -15.32
N GLY A 252 -24.66 -8.87 -14.89
CA GLY A 252 -24.40 -10.17 -15.50
C GLY A 252 -23.55 -10.10 -16.78
N GLU A 253 -22.98 -8.96 -17.13
CA GLU A 253 -21.99 -8.84 -18.21
C GLU A 253 -20.58 -9.01 -17.66
N GLY A 254 -19.68 -9.67 -18.44
CA GLY A 254 -18.29 -9.90 -18.04
C GLY A 254 -18.01 -11.24 -17.36
N MET A 255 -19.04 -12.03 -17.01
CA MET A 255 -18.83 -13.45 -16.70
C MET A 255 -18.69 -14.24 -18.01
N PRO A 256 -17.70 -15.14 -18.16
CA PRO A 256 -17.69 -16.08 -19.25
C PRO A 256 -19.02 -16.85 -19.21
N LYS A 257 -19.77 -16.79 -20.31
CA LYS A 257 -21.06 -17.50 -20.42
C LYS A 257 -20.79 -18.97 -20.14
N GLN A 258 -21.44 -19.54 -19.17
CA GLN A 258 -21.31 -20.93 -18.71
C GLN A 258 -21.34 -21.96 -19.86
N ARG A 259 -21.86 -21.56 -21.02
CA ARG A 259 -21.89 -22.37 -22.26
C ARG A 259 -20.51 -22.64 -22.87
N ASP A 260 -19.50 -21.85 -22.61
CA ASP A 260 -18.15 -22.04 -23.17
C ASP A 260 -17.28 -22.95 -22.29
N VAL A 261 -17.59 -23.08 -21.01
CA VAL A 261 -16.90 -23.99 -20.08
C VAL A 261 -17.37 -25.43 -20.33
N ASP A 262 -18.66 -25.64 -20.58
CA ASP A 262 -19.22 -26.97 -20.85
C ASP A 262 -18.81 -27.49 -22.25
N ARG A 263 -18.51 -26.62 -23.20
CA ARG A 263 -18.04 -27.01 -24.54
C ARG A 263 -16.58 -27.47 -24.58
N GLN A 264 -15.77 -27.03 -23.63
CA GLN A 264 -14.37 -27.46 -23.49
C GLN A 264 -14.23 -28.77 -22.73
N GLN A 265 -15.27 -29.21 -22.00
CA GLN A 265 -15.28 -30.49 -21.28
C GLN A 265 -15.99 -31.63 -22.01
N SER A 266 -16.58 -31.38 -23.17
CA SER A 266 -17.31 -32.38 -23.97
C SER A 266 -16.70 -32.61 -25.35
N THR A 267 -15.40 -32.79 -25.45
CA THR A 267 -14.78 -33.47 -26.61
C THR A 267 -14.67 -34.96 -26.30
N PRO A 268 -15.42 -35.83 -26.99
CA PRO A 268 -15.26 -37.27 -26.81
C PRO A 268 -13.91 -37.69 -27.35
N ALA A 269 -13.20 -38.51 -26.57
CA ALA A 269 -12.04 -39.23 -27.04
C ALA A 269 -12.45 -40.15 -28.21
N ASP A 270 -11.98 -39.85 -29.40
CA ASP A 270 -12.09 -40.72 -30.56
C ASP A 270 -11.21 -41.94 -30.35
N ASP A 271 -11.90 -43.05 -30.09
CA ASP A 271 -11.39 -44.42 -30.09
C ASP A 271 -11.05 -44.81 -31.54
N LYS A 272 -9.78 -44.98 -31.88
CA LYS A 272 -9.30 -45.68 -33.08
C LYS A 272 -8.20 -46.63 -32.71
N SER A 273 -8.60 -47.89 -32.55
CA SER A 273 -7.75 -49.07 -32.56
C SER A 273 -6.95 -49.25 -33.87
N PRO A 274 -5.81 -49.93 -33.82
CA PRO A 274 -4.82 -49.92 -34.89
C PRO A 274 -5.05 -51.03 -35.89
N SER A 275 -5.05 -50.69 -37.17
CA SER A 275 -4.93 -51.67 -38.28
C SER A 275 -3.48 -51.81 -38.71
N LYS A 276 -3.04 -53.08 -38.70
CA LYS A 276 -1.74 -53.60 -39.17
C LYS A 276 -1.56 -53.38 -40.67
N ARG A 277 -0.36 -52.94 -41.11
CA ARG A 277 0.32 -53.49 -42.36
C ARG A 277 1.79 -53.03 -42.37
N LYS A 278 2.61 -54.11 -42.24
CA LYS A 278 3.81 -54.55 -42.93
C LYS A 278 4.74 -53.60 -43.65
N ALA A 279 5.92 -53.50 -43.12
CA ALA A 279 7.26 -53.82 -43.69
C ALA A 279 7.68 -53.23 -45.03
N GLN A 280 8.78 -52.53 -45.05
CA GLN A 280 10.01 -52.90 -45.77
C GLN A 280 11.18 -51.93 -45.52
N THR A 281 12.19 -52.47 -44.94
CA THR A 281 13.65 -52.34 -45.11
C THR A 281 14.24 -51.36 -46.13
N LYS A 282 15.26 -50.60 -45.70
CA LYS A 282 16.69 -50.68 -46.09
C LYS A 282 17.52 -49.53 -45.50
N HIS A 283 18.51 -49.92 -44.71
CA HIS A 283 19.98 -49.68 -44.84
C HIS A 283 20.45 -48.27 -45.21
N LYS A 284 21.31 -47.65 -44.41
CA LYS A 284 22.77 -47.74 -44.13
C LYS A 284 23.12 -46.57 -43.21
N ALA A 285 23.70 -46.78 -42.08
CA ALA A 285 25.12 -46.85 -41.73
C ALA A 285 25.90 -45.59 -42.05
N SER A 286 26.35 -44.89 -41.01
CA SER A 286 27.76 -44.87 -40.56
C SER A 286 28.01 -43.80 -39.50
N THR A 287 28.50 -44.20 -38.36
CA THR A 287 29.31 -43.51 -37.36
C THR A 287 30.77 -43.59 -37.85
N PRO A 288 31.79 -43.01 -37.21
CA PRO A 288 31.98 -42.09 -36.11
C PRO A 288 33.15 -41.05 -36.35
N SER A 289 33.45 -40.25 -35.37
CA SER A 289 34.84 -39.93 -34.92
C SER A 289 34.89 -38.63 -34.15
N GLN A 290 35.06 -38.70 -32.89
CA GLN A 290 36.29 -38.53 -32.06
C GLN A 290 36.78 -37.09 -31.83
N LYS A 291 36.83 -36.78 -30.54
CA LYS A 291 37.63 -35.82 -29.74
C LYS A 291 39.10 -35.75 -30.20
N PRO A 292 40.01 -34.85 -29.64
CA PRO A 292 40.07 -34.31 -28.28
C PRO A 292 40.69 -32.88 -28.11
N ILE A 293 40.59 -32.30 -26.88
CA ILE A 293 41.55 -31.82 -25.88
C ILE A 293 42.63 -30.80 -26.30
N GLN A 294 42.73 -29.70 -25.56
CA GLN A 294 43.80 -29.13 -24.69
C GLN A 294 43.61 -27.63 -24.53
N ARG A 295 43.46 -27.11 -23.31
CA ARG A 295 44.45 -26.64 -22.30
C ARG A 295 45.42 -25.56 -22.81
N GLN A 296 45.41 -24.38 -22.31
CA GLN A 296 46.29 -23.77 -21.27
C GLN A 296 46.21 -22.25 -21.32
N ARG A 297 46.04 -21.68 -20.14
CA ARG A 297 46.90 -20.72 -19.41
C ARG A 297 47.34 -19.45 -20.18
N THR A 298 46.91 -18.33 -19.70
CA THR A 298 47.65 -17.49 -18.70
C THR A 298 46.65 -16.63 -18.00
#